data_99ff12e6feea6c00aea4ec8b88f0acb7
#
_entry.id   99ff12e6feea6c00aea4ec8b88f0acb7
#
_cell.length_a   1.000
_cell.length_b   1.000
_cell.length_c   1.000
_cell.angle_alpha   90.00
_cell.angle_beta   90.00
_cell.angle_gamma   90.00
#
_symmetry.space_group_name_H-M   'P 1'
#
loop_
_entity.id
_entity.type
_entity.pdbx_description
1 polymer ?
#
loop_
_entity_poly.entity_id
_entity_poly.type
_entity_poly.pdbx_seq_one_letter_code
_entity_poly.pdbx_strand_id
1 'polypeptide(L)'
;MELLERSATMNGREESAWERTRLRVPRENGTFLIHPEPASIVRHIEQLRNSPELAGSVECRILNRGLTEFRAAARAEVIAAASLWTSELLGRTVDVGTSAPLIMTGHQPELFHPGVFAKNIATSQLASGFNGVGLNLVVDNDLMASTQIRVPVGDRENPGVATIDFDTARPALPWEEARVSDTSKLETFAGRVSDAMSQWNIEPLVDAFWPDVVAKARECADAGQRASLAECLTAGRVSLEHRWGLGNLELPISRLCETEAFRSFAAHILLHAVEFRRVYNQVLNEYRRVNRLRSSSHPVPELELQNGWCETPFWIWQSDNPRRGRLFVRQVGETLELATAPESSAIVHSLTMSSEAIVDDATAALKLLSEAGLRLRTRALTTTLFSRLCLCDLFVHGIGGAKYDAMTDRIASRFFGVGLPEYLTLSATEWLAIGEPHSATASDVSRLRQMLREIQQNPQRHVGPNIPAAAQALVAEKALLIAEQNAGRNTEATRETSLNGQSGQRRYRRFPEINRELALQTEHQRRLIREELTHVEQRVAANRTLMSREFSFCLFSDSTIQSMINRLRSDFSLIE
;
A
#
# COMPACT_ATOMS: atom_id res chain seq x y z
N MET A 1 38.48 -19.03 3.31
CA MET A 1 38.11 -20.46 3.14
C MET A 1 37.29 -20.97 4.31
N GLU A 2 37.60 -20.60 5.54
CA GLU A 2 36.84 -21.01 6.75
C GLU A 2 35.37 -20.50 6.80
N LEU A 3 35.03 -19.36 6.18
CA LEU A 3 33.66 -18.83 6.12
C LEU A 3 32.78 -19.58 5.11
N LEU A 4 33.36 -20.25 4.12
CA LEU A 4 32.63 -21.08 3.15
C LEU A 4 32.25 -22.45 3.73
N GLU A 5 33.00 -22.99 4.67
CA GLU A 5 32.69 -24.25 5.34
C GLU A 5 31.62 -24.09 6.44
N ARG A 6 31.52 -22.91 7.07
CA ARG A 6 30.45 -22.64 8.06
C ARG A 6 29.04 -22.53 7.45
N SER A 7 28.95 -22.19 6.18
CA SER A 7 27.66 -22.16 5.44
C SER A 7 27.05 -23.55 5.21
N ALA A 8 27.84 -24.60 5.30
CA ALA A 8 27.37 -25.98 5.04
C ALA A 8 26.84 -26.71 6.28
N THR A 9 27.11 -26.22 7.51
CA THR A 9 26.75 -26.91 8.76
C THR A 9 25.49 -26.36 9.47
N MET A 10 24.87 -25.26 8.99
CA MET A 10 23.62 -24.73 9.54
C MET A 10 22.34 -25.28 8.87
N ASN A 11 22.42 -26.37 8.13
CA ASN A 11 21.29 -26.98 7.39
C ASN A 11 20.38 -27.89 8.24
N GLY A 12 20.05 -27.52 9.48
CA GLY A 12 19.19 -28.31 10.36
C GLY A 12 17.78 -27.77 10.60
N ARG A 13 17.42 -26.60 10.08
CA ARG A 13 16.03 -26.10 10.10
C ARG A 13 15.45 -26.19 8.70
N GLU A 14 14.47 -27.06 8.51
CA GLU A 14 13.62 -27.06 7.31
C GLU A 14 13.04 -25.64 7.15
N GLU A 15 13.51 -24.90 6.14
CA GLU A 15 12.81 -23.68 5.73
C GLU A 15 11.38 -24.05 5.37
N SER A 16 10.41 -23.49 6.08
CA SER A 16 8.99 -23.70 5.75
C SER A 16 8.77 -23.37 4.26
N ALA A 17 7.97 -24.18 3.58
CA ALA A 17 7.61 -23.91 2.20
C ALA A 17 7.02 -22.49 2.07
N TRP A 18 7.22 -21.83 0.92
CA TRP A 18 6.57 -20.54 0.65
C TRP A 18 5.04 -20.72 0.70
N GLU A 19 4.41 -20.16 1.72
CA GLU A 19 2.94 -20.11 1.79
C GLU A 19 2.40 -18.98 0.91
N ARG A 20 1.52 -19.33 0.00
CA ARG A 20 0.85 -18.37 -0.86
C ARG A 20 -0.42 -17.85 -0.21
N THR A 21 -0.33 -16.92 0.70
CA THR A 21 -1.49 -16.28 1.32
C THR A 21 -2.07 -15.22 0.39
N ARG A 22 -3.32 -15.41 -0.05
CA ARG A 22 -4.05 -14.43 -0.87
C ARG A 22 -4.90 -13.52 0.00
N LEU A 23 -4.28 -12.52 0.58
CA LEU A 23 -5.00 -11.49 1.30
C LEU A 23 -5.74 -10.56 0.31
N ARG A 24 -7.00 -10.29 0.59
CA ARG A 24 -7.86 -9.40 -0.21
C ARG A 24 -8.44 -8.32 0.68
N VAL A 25 -8.53 -7.12 0.13
CA VAL A 25 -9.26 -6.03 0.77
C VAL A 25 -10.70 -6.44 1.04
N PRO A 26 -11.25 -6.21 2.23
CA PRO A 26 -12.67 -6.38 2.51
C PRO A 26 -13.51 -5.57 1.51
N ARG A 27 -14.70 -6.06 1.16
CA ARG A 27 -15.58 -5.38 0.20
C ARG A 27 -16.76 -4.69 0.86
N GLU A 28 -17.16 -5.17 2.02
CA GLU A 28 -18.31 -4.67 2.76
C GLU A 28 -17.92 -3.49 3.63
N ASN A 29 -18.83 -2.53 3.75
CA ASN A 29 -18.64 -1.37 4.62
C ASN A 29 -18.44 -1.78 6.08
N GLY A 30 -17.55 -1.11 6.79
CA GLY A 30 -17.30 -1.35 8.20
C GLY A 30 -16.55 -2.65 8.51
N THR A 31 -15.94 -3.32 7.52
CA THR A 31 -15.26 -4.61 7.73
C THR A 31 -13.75 -4.50 7.73
N PHE A 32 -13.10 -5.42 8.48
CA PHE A 32 -11.65 -5.51 8.60
C PHE A 32 -11.13 -6.81 8.00
N LEU A 33 -9.91 -6.75 7.49
CA LEU A 33 -9.03 -7.89 7.29
C LEU A 33 -7.99 -7.85 8.40
N ILE A 34 -7.93 -8.88 9.23
CA ILE A 34 -6.93 -9.07 10.31
C ILE A 34 -6.28 -10.42 10.08
N HIS A 35 -4.97 -10.48 9.85
CA HIS A 35 -4.24 -11.72 9.60
C HIS A 35 -2.79 -11.62 10.10
N PRO A 36 -2.32 -12.59 10.92
CA PRO A 36 -3.06 -13.72 11.50
C PRO A 36 -4.18 -13.28 12.46
N GLU A 37 -4.94 -14.25 12.97
CA GLU A 37 -6.04 -13.97 13.91
C GLU A 37 -5.54 -13.29 15.19
N PRO A 38 -6.32 -12.39 15.81
CA PRO A 38 -5.93 -11.63 17.01
C PRO A 38 -5.35 -12.53 18.12
N ALA A 39 -5.98 -13.68 18.40
CA ALA A 39 -5.50 -14.61 19.42
C ALA A 39 -4.09 -15.19 19.14
N SER A 40 -3.67 -15.29 17.89
CA SER A 40 -2.29 -15.68 17.53
C SER A 40 -1.30 -14.58 17.86
N ILE A 41 -1.68 -13.33 17.57
CA ILE A 41 -0.86 -12.14 17.86
C ILE A 41 -0.66 -11.99 19.36
N VAL A 42 -1.72 -12.14 20.15
CA VAL A 42 -1.64 -12.11 21.61
C VAL A 42 -0.62 -13.13 22.12
N ARG A 43 -0.76 -14.39 21.73
CA ARG A 43 0.20 -15.44 22.12
C ARG A 43 1.63 -15.14 21.71
N HIS A 44 1.82 -14.57 20.52
CA HIS A 44 3.16 -14.20 20.04
C HIS A 44 3.81 -13.13 20.93
N ILE A 45 3.07 -12.05 21.26
CA ILE A 45 3.60 -10.98 22.13
C ILE A 45 3.88 -11.50 23.55
N GLU A 46 3.01 -12.37 24.09
CA GLU A 46 3.23 -13.01 25.39
C GLU A 46 4.48 -13.91 25.38
N GLN A 47 4.69 -14.65 24.31
CA GLN A 47 5.90 -15.48 24.15
C GLN A 47 7.16 -14.61 24.13
N LEU A 48 7.17 -13.50 23.40
CA LEU A 48 8.30 -12.57 23.37
C LEU A 48 8.55 -11.89 24.71
N ARG A 49 7.51 -11.60 25.50
CA ARG A 49 7.67 -11.09 26.88
C ARG A 49 8.35 -12.11 27.80
N ASN A 50 8.03 -13.38 27.65
CA ASN A 50 8.59 -14.46 28.47
C ASN A 50 9.98 -14.92 27.98
N SER A 51 10.27 -14.75 26.69
CA SER A 51 11.54 -15.11 26.05
C SER A 51 11.88 -14.04 25.01
N PRO A 52 12.48 -12.92 25.41
CA PRO A 52 12.70 -11.75 24.53
C PRO A 52 13.77 -11.98 23.45
N GLU A 53 14.47 -13.11 23.50
CA GLU A 53 15.50 -13.44 22.52
C GLU A 53 14.90 -13.97 21.23
N LEU A 54 15.29 -13.38 20.12
CA LEU A 54 14.94 -13.89 18.80
C LEU A 54 15.66 -15.20 18.53
N ALA A 55 14.98 -16.10 17.84
CA ALA A 55 15.60 -17.38 17.44
C ALA A 55 16.86 -17.11 16.59
N GLY A 56 18.03 -17.58 17.05
CA GLY A 56 19.33 -17.36 16.42
C GLY A 56 20.04 -16.08 16.84
N SER A 57 19.46 -15.26 17.73
CA SER A 57 20.05 -13.96 18.13
C SER A 57 21.40 -14.07 18.85
N VAL A 58 21.65 -15.18 19.54
CA VAL A 58 22.90 -15.40 20.29
C VAL A 58 24.14 -15.38 19.38
N GLU A 59 24.01 -15.93 18.18
CA GLU A 59 25.12 -16.00 17.20
C GLU A 59 25.17 -14.79 16.26
N CYS A 60 24.09 -14.02 16.17
CA CYS A 60 23.97 -12.87 15.28
C CYS A 60 24.66 -11.64 15.88
N ARG A 61 25.40 -10.95 15.03
CA ARG A 61 26.06 -9.68 15.37
C ARG A 61 25.75 -8.62 14.31
N ILE A 62 25.52 -7.42 14.78
CA ILE A 62 25.51 -6.22 13.94
C ILE A 62 26.84 -5.50 14.19
N LEU A 63 27.71 -5.53 13.18
CA LEU A 63 29.11 -5.16 13.35
C LEU A 63 29.73 -6.00 14.49
N ASN A 64 30.25 -5.38 15.55
CA ASN A 64 30.89 -6.06 16.68
C ASN A 64 29.95 -6.32 17.87
N ARG A 65 28.67 -5.85 17.83
CA ARG A 65 27.70 -6.00 18.92
C ARG A 65 26.82 -7.23 18.72
N GLY A 66 26.60 -8.03 19.75
CA GLY A 66 25.59 -9.10 19.73
C GLY A 66 24.20 -8.53 19.50
N LEU A 67 23.34 -9.24 18.76
CA LEU A 67 22.02 -8.72 18.36
C LEU A 67 21.14 -8.36 19.56
N THR A 68 21.15 -9.14 20.64
CA THR A 68 20.33 -8.87 21.84
C THR A 68 20.72 -7.54 22.49
N GLU A 69 22.01 -7.29 22.67
CA GLU A 69 22.53 -6.01 23.21
C GLU A 69 22.23 -4.85 22.24
N PHE A 70 22.46 -5.08 20.95
CA PHE A 70 22.19 -4.09 19.90
C PHE A 70 20.71 -3.68 19.89
N ARG A 71 19.78 -4.65 19.95
CA ARG A 71 18.33 -4.38 20.02
C ARG A 71 17.97 -3.52 21.24
N ALA A 72 18.50 -3.84 22.40
CA ALA A 72 18.20 -3.07 23.62
C ALA A 72 18.64 -1.60 23.48
N ALA A 73 19.86 -1.35 23.00
CA ALA A 73 20.38 0.00 22.76
C ALA A 73 19.59 0.73 21.65
N ALA A 74 19.34 0.06 20.53
CA ALA A 74 18.58 0.62 19.39
C ALA A 74 17.16 1.03 19.78
N ARG A 75 16.46 0.19 20.55
CA ARG A 75 15.12 0.50 21.06
C ARG A 75 15.11 1.72 21.96
N ALA A 76 16.05 1.80 22.90
CA ALA A 76 16.16 2.95 23.81
C ALA A 76 16.40 4.26 23.04
N GLU A 77 17.33 4.25 22.09
CA GLU A 77 17.63 5.41 21.25
C GLU A 77 16.43 5.83 20.40
N VAL A 78 15.78 4.87 19.70
CA VAL A 78 14.67 5.15 18.81
C VAL A 78 13.41 5.62 19.55
N ILE A 79 13.11 5.02 20.72
CA ILE A 79 11.99 5.45 21.56
C ILE A 79 12.25 6.88 22.08
N ALA A 80 13.48 7.18 22.53
CA ALA A 80 13.83 8.53 22.98
C ALA A 80 13.67 9.56 21.85
N ALA A 81 14.17 9.25 20.65
CA ALA A 81 14.02 10.12 19.48
C ALA A 81 12.56 10.32 19.08
N ALA A 82 11.73 9.26 19.15
CA ALA A 82 10.32 9.31 18.85
C ALA A 82 9.54 10.11 19.91
N SER A 83 9.84 9.92 21.21
CA SER A 83 9.25 10.70 22.31
C SER A 83 9.55 12.19 22.16
N LEU A 84 10.80 12.52 21.83
CA LEU A 84 11.19 13.92 21.61
C LEU A 84 10.42 14.53 20.44
N TRP A 85 10.40 13.86 19.30
CA TRP A 85 9.72 14.38 18.11
C TRP A 85 8.21 14.47 18.28
N THR A 86 7.58 13.48 18.94
CA THR A 86 6.15 13.52 19.25
C THR A 86 5.83 14.67 20.21
N SER A 87 6.72 14.93 21.18
CA SER A 87 6.60 16.07 22.09
C SER A 87 6.68 17.40 21.35
N GLU A 88 7.59 17.54 20.39
CA GLU A 88 7.72 18.70 19.49
C GLU A 88 6.43 18.93 18.67
N LEU A 89 5.80 17.85 18.17
CA LEU A 89 4.55 17.95 17.41
C LEU A 89 3.38 18.39 18.26
N LEU A 90 3.31 17.91 19.51
CA LEU A 90 2.17 18.14 20.41
C LEU A 90 2.35 19.37 21.31
N GLY A 91 3.54 19.98 21.33
CA GLY A 91 3.86 21.09 22.25
C GLY A 91 3.80 20.70 23.73
N ARG A 92 3.93 19.40 24.07
CA ARG A 92 3.92 18.87 25.44
C ARG A 92 4.79 17.64 25.56
N THR A 93 5.35 17.40 26.73
CA THR A 93 6.18 16.22 26.98
C THR A 93 5.38 14.93 26.85
N VAL A 94 5.92 13.98 26.07
CA VAL A 94 5.47 12.60 25.96
C VAL A 94 6.63 11.72 26.40
N ASP A 95 6.45 10.99 27.50
CA ASP A 95 7.46 10.08 28.05
C ASP A 95 6.87 8.68 28.17
N VAL A 96 7.65 7.67 27.75
CA VAL A 96 7.25 6.27 27.75
C VAL A 96 8.41 5.38 28.21
N GLY A 97 8.10 4.24 28.83
CA GLY A 97 9.10 3.28 29.25
C GLY A 97 9.77 2.57 28.06
N THR A 98 11.07 2.32 28.14
CA THR A 98 11.86 1.73 27.05
C THR A 98 11.90 0.19 27.04
N SER A 99 11.50 -0.46 28.16
CA SER A 99 11.54 -1.94 28.32
C SER A 99 10.26 -2.66 27.95
N ALA A 100 9.20 -1.91 27.62
CA ALA A 100 7.89 -2.46 27.28
C ALA A 100 7.86 -3.01 25.81
N PRO A 101 6.91 -3.89 25.46
CA PRO A 101 6.73 -4.34 24.09
C PRO A 101 6.59 -3.16 23.10
N LEU A 102 7.29 -3.21 21.99
CA LEU A 102 7.25 -2.18 20.96
C LEU A 102 6.45 -2.68 19.74
N ILE A 103 5.28 -2.08 19.54
CA ILE A 103 4.39 -2.36 18.42
C ILE A 103 4.57 -1.25 17.37
N MET A 104 4.90 -1.61 16.14
CA MET A 104 5.22 -0.62 15.12
C MET A 104 4.30 -0.71 13.91
N THR A 105 4.09 0.41 13.25
CA THR A 105 3.52 0.53 11.92
C THR A 105 4.24 1.62 11.13
N GLY A 106 3.89 1.82 9.86
CA GLY A 106 4.43 2.92 9.09
C GLY A 106 3.64 3.20 7.80
N HIS A 107 3.62 4.46 7.41
CA HIS A 107 3.04 4.93 6.14
C HIS A 107 3.53 6.35 5.81
N GLN A 108 3.32 6.76 4.55
CA GLN A 108 3.62 8.11 4.10
C GLN A 108 2.79 9.15 4.87
N PRO A 109 3.27 10.40 5.02
CA PRO A 109 2.55 11.49 5.68
C PRO A 109 1.47 12.08 4.76
N GLU A 110 0.60 11.23 4.23
CA GLU A 110 -0.48 11.60 3.31
C GLU A 110 -1.83 11.68 4.04
N LEU A 111 -2.80 12.31 3.41
CA LEU A 111 -4.20 12.26 3.85
C LEU A 111 -4.86 10.97 3.32
N PHE A 112 -4.42 9.84 3.84
CA PHE A 112 -4.77 8.50 3.39
C PHE A 112 -6.22 8.11 3.74
N HIS A 113 -6.68 6.98 3.19
CA HIS A 113 -8.02 6.45 3.46
C HIS A 113 -8.08 5.68 4.80
N PRO A 114 -9.30 5.48 5.39
CA PRO A 114 -9.46 4.80 6.68
C PRO A 114 -8.82 3.42 6.79
N GLY A 115 -8.69 2.68 5.70
CA GLY A 115 -8.01 1.38 5.68
C GLY A 115 -6.51 1.45 5.99
N VAL A 116 -5.85 2.59 5.76
CA VAL A 116 -4.49 2.85 6.24
C VAL A 116 -4.53 3.30 7.69
N PHE A 117 -5.50 4.17 8.04
CA PHE A 117 -5.69 4.71 9.38
C PHE A 117 -5.93 3.61 10.43
N ALA A 118 -6.63 2.53 10.06
CA ALA A 118 -6.84 1.35 10.91
C ALA A 118 -5.55 0.81 11.53
N LYS A 119 -4.41 0.92 10.85
CA LYS A 119 -3.11 0.47 11.38
C LYS A 119 -2.66 1.28 12.59
N ASN A 120 -2.83 2.61 12.56
CA ASN A 120 -2.49 3.47 13.69
C ASN A 120 -3.35 3.13 14.91
N ILE A 121 -4.66 2.91 14.69
CA ILE A 121 -5.59 2.49 15.72
C ILE A 121 -5.15 1.17 16.34
N ALA A 122 -4.92 0.14 15.52
CA ALA A 122 -4.50 -1.18 15.99
C ALA A 122 -3.16 -1.14 16.72
N THR A 123 -2.19 -0.38 16.22
CA THR A 123 -0.88 -0.20 16.87
C THR A 123 -1.04 0.38 18.28
N SER A 124 -1.85 1.43 18.43
CA SER A 124 -2.12 2.05 19.73
C SER A 124 -2.86 1.12 20.68
N GLN A 125 -3.89 0.42 20.20
CA GLN A 125 -4.70 -0.49 21.02
C GLN A 125 -3.90 -1.70 21.48
N LEU A 126 -3.14 -2.34 20.59
CA LEU A 126 -2.27 -3.46 20.95
C LEU A 126 -1.18 -3.02 21.93
N ALA A 127 -0.54 -1.88 21.70
CA ALA A 127 0.45 -1.34 22.61
C ALA A 127 -0.16 -1.11 23.99
N SER A 128 -1.32 -0.46 24.07
CA SER A 128 -2.02 -0.21 25.34
C SER A 128 -2.41 -1.50 26.07
N GLY A 129 -2.93 -2.50 25.35
CA GLY A 129 -3.33 -3.79 25.92
C GLY A 129 -2.17 -4.59 26.54
N PHE A 130 -0.96 -4.39 26.06
CA PHE A 130 0.26 -5.03 26.59
C PHE A 130 1.12 -4.13 27.48
N ASN A 131 0.63 -2.96 27.88
CA ASN A 131 1.43 -1.92 28.57
C ASN A 131 2.73 -1.62 27.78
N GLY A 132 2.62 -1.61 26.46
CA GLY A 132 3.71 -1.43 25.51
C GLY A 132 3.76 -0.01 24.95
N VAL A 133 4.62 0.17 23.96
CA VAL A 133 4.80 1.42 23.21
C VAL A 133 4.31 1.21 21.78
N GLY A 134 3.38 2.04 21.32
CA GLY A 134 3.00 2.14 19.92
C GLY A 134 3.93 3.14 19.20
N LEU A 135 4.48 2.77 18.06
CA LEU A 135 5.31 3.66 17.24
C LEU A 135 4.88 3.63 15.79
N ASN A 136 4.54 4.78 15.23
CA ASN A 136 4.29 4.95 13.82
C ASN A 136 5.51 5.58 13.12
N LEU A 137 6.04 4.88 12.11
CA LEU A 137 7.08 5.44 11.24
C LEU A 137 6.43 6.31 10.16
N VAL A 138 6.77 7.58 10.16
CA VAL A 138 6.40 8.50 9.07
C VAL A 138 7.36 8.27 7.91
N VAL A 139 6.87 7.67 6.83
CA VAL A 139 7.69 7.31 5.64
C VAL A 139 7.89 8.55 4.78
N ASP A 140 8.69 9.49 5.28
CA ASP A 140 8.99 10.78 4.66
C ASP A 140 10.10 10.72 3.61
N ASN A 141 10.82 9.62 3.55
CA ASN A 141 11.84 9.37 2.52
C ASN A 141 11.26 8.86 1.19
N ASP A 142 9.96 8.60 1.11
CA ASP A 142 9.30 8.22 -0.13
C ASP A 142 8.89 9.45 -0.95
N LEU A 143 8.69 9.23 -2.26
CA LEU A 143 8.31 10.30 -3.16
C LEU A 143 6.86 10.75 -2.91
N MET A 144 6.65 12.04 -2.79
CA MET A 144 5.34 12.63 -2.67
C MET A 144 4.54 12.40 -3.97
N ALA A 145 3.41 11.72 -3.86
CA ALA A 145 2.56 11.39 -5.00
C ALA A 145 1.63 12.56 -5.38
N SER A 146 1.10 13.29 -4.39
CA SER A 146 0.09 14.33 -4.63
C SER A 146 0.04 15.33 -3.47
N THR A 147 -0.37 16.56 -3.80
CA THR A 147 -0.72 17.62 -2.85
C THR A 147 -2.22 17.91 -2.84
N GLN A 148 -3.04 16.93 -3.24
CA GLN A 148 -4.48 17.07 -3.35
C GLN A 148 -5.20 15.84 -2.83
N ILE A 149 -6.46 16.01 -2.45
CA ILE A 149 -7.37 14.91 -2.11
C ILE A 149 -8.53 14.83 -3.10
N ARG A 150 -9.14 13.66 -3.18
CA ARG A 150 -10.37 13.41 -3.92
C ARG A 150 -11.55 13.67 -3.00
N VAL A 151 -12.53 14.46 -3.46
CA VAL A 151 -13.73 14.84 -2.72
C VAL A 151 -14.96 14.47 -3.57
N PRO A 152 -16.01 13.85 -3.00
CA PRO A 152 -17.24 13.56 -3.73
C PRO A 152 -18.02 14.85 -4.01
N VAL A 153 -18.57 14.95 -5.21
CA VAL A 153 -19.41 16.05 -5.66
C VAL A 153 -20.66 15.51 -6.38
N GLY A 154 -21.64 16.36 -6.64
CA GLY A 154 -22.90 15.93 -7.26
C GLY A 154 -23.89 15.42 -6.21
N ASP A 155 -24.77 14.53 -6.57
CA ASP A 155 -25.77 13.92 -5.70
C ASP A 155 -25.67 12.38 -5.71
N ARG A 156 -26.53 11.71 -4.92
CA ARG A 156 -26.54 10.24 -4.82
C ARG A 156 -26.80 9.55 -6.17
N GLU A 157 -27.61 10.14 -7.03
CA GLU A 157 -27.96 9.54 -8.32
C GLU A 157 -26.83 9.72 -9.35
N ASN A 158 -26.09 10.84 -9.26
CA ASN A 158 -24.99 11.20 -10.14
C ASN A 158 -23.74 11.67 -9.36
N PRO A 159 -23.16 10.81 -8.51
CA PRO A 159 -22.01 11.20 -7.72
C PRO A 159 -20.76 11.28 -8.60
N GLY A 160 -20.11 12.43 -8.58
CA GLY A 160 -18.82 12.69 -9.21
C GLY A 160 -17.69 12.71 -8.19
N VAL A 161 -16.48 12.96 -8.67
CA VAL A 161 -15.30 13.18 -7.85
C VAL A 161 -14.55 14.39 -8.38
N ALA A 162 -14.31 15.38 -7.53
CA ALA A 162 -13.41 16.50 -7.75
C ALA A 162 -12.11 16.31 -6.98
N THR A 163 -11.11 17.14 -7.24
CA THR A 163 -9.86 17.20 -6.47
C THR A 163 -9.71 18.59 -5.87
N ILE A 164 -9.24 18.63 -4.60
CA ILE A 164 -8.95 19.86 -3.87
C ILE A 164 -7.50 19.79 -3.39
N ASP A 165 -6.71 20.76 -3.78
CA ASP A 165 -5.30 20.86 -3.44
C ASP A 165 -5.08 21.60 -2.11
N PHE A 166 -4.13 21.11 -1.30
CA PHE A 166 -3.69 21.79 -0.07
C PHE A 166 -2.36 22.51 -0.24
N ASP A 167 -1.65 22.24 -1.34
CA ASP A 167 -0.43 22.97 -1.73
C ASP A 167 -0.28 22.92 -3.25
N THR A 168 0.66 23.65 -3.80
CA THR A 168 0.93 23.66 -5.26
C THR A 168 1.52 22.32 -5.69
N ALA A 169 1.03 21.79 -6.81
CA ALA A 169 1.61 20.60 -7.44
C ALA A 169 3.07 20.86 -7.84
N ARG A 170 3.92 19.87 -7.61
CA ARG A 170 5.36 19.95 -7.86
C ARG A 170 5.91 18.62 -8.38
N PRO A 171 7.14 18.60 -8.94
CA PRO A 171 7.80 17.36 -9.28
C PRO A 171 7.90 16.41 -8.08
N ALA A 172 7.89 15.11 -8.33
CA ALA A 172 8.05 14.11 -7.29
C ALA A 172 9.41 14.28 -6.60
N LEU A 173 9.35 14.56 -5.29
CA LEU A 173 10.52 14.65 -4.41
C LEU A 173 10.18 13.94 -3.09
N PRO A 174 11.18 13.53 -2.29
CA PRO A 174 10.93 12.93 -0.99
C PRO A 174 10.12 13.88 -0.08
N TRP A 175 9.19 13.32 0.69
CA TRP A 175 8.38 14.10 1.63
C TRP A 175 9.23 14.92 2.62
N GLU A 176 10.37 14.38 3.08
CA GLU A 176 11.28 15.08 3.99
C GLU A 176 11.85 16.39 3.39
N GLU A 177 11.89 16.49 2.07
CA GLU A 177 12.37 17.67 1.34
C GLU A 177 11.21 18.60 0.91
N ALA A 178 9.97 18.16 1.06
CA ALA A 178 8.79 18.95 0.69
C ALA A 178 8.54 20.07 1.72
N ARG A 179 8.58 21.30 1.25
CA ARG A 179 8.25 22.49 2.06
C ARG A 179 6.96 23.11 1.58
N VAL A 180 6.16 23.64 2.49
CA VAL A 180 4.95 24.40 2.14
C VAL A 180 5.33 25.49 1.14
N SER A 181 4.64 25.52 -0.01
CA SER A 181 4.92 26.48 -1.09
C SER A 181 3.80 27.50 -1.29
N ASP A 182 2.58 27.17 -0.86
CA ASP A 182 1.41 28.04 -0.98
C ASP A 182 0.63 28.03 0.33
N THR A 183 0.95 29.01 1.19
CA THR A 183 0.30 29.17 2.50
C THR A 183 -1.19 29.49 2.37
N SER A 184 -1.61 30.21 1.32
CA SER A 184 -3.02 30.54 1.09
C SER A 184 -3.84 29.28 0.77
N LYS A 185 -3.30 28.39 -0.06
CA LYS A 185 -3.94 27.10 -0.33
C LYS A 185 -4.03 26.24 0.93
N LEU A 186 -2.97 26.20 1.73
CA LEU A 186 -2.94 25.47 2.98
C LEU A 186 -3.99 26.01 3.96
N GLU A 187 -4.05 27.32 4.16
CA GLU A 187 -4.98 27.97 5.09
C GLU A 187 -6.44 27.81 4.69
N THR A 188 -6.74 27.88 3.39
CA THR A 188 -8.14 27.78 2.89
C THR A 188 -8.61 26.35 2.61
N PHE A 189 -7.73 25.37 2.72
CA PHE A 189 -8.03 23.99 2.31
C PHE A 189 -9.25 23.40 3.03
N ALA A 190 -9.32 23.47 4.37
CA ALA A 190 -10.43 22.92 5.14
C ALA A 190 -11.77 23.53 4.69
N GLY A 191 -11.86 24.86 4.58
CA GLY A 191 -13.08 25.54 4.12
C GLY A 191 -13.50 25.08 2.73
N ARG A 192 -12.55 24.97 1.78
CA ARG A 192 -12.87 24.48 0.42
C ARG A 192 -13.35 23.02 0.40
N VAL A 193 -12.83 22.19 1.29
CA VAL A 193 -13.31 20.80 1.43
C VAL A 193 -14.72 20.80 2.03
N SER A 194 -14.97 21.55 3.12
CA SER A 194 -16.27 21.62 3.77
C SER A 194 -17.34 22.21 2.85
N ASP A 195 -17.02 23.22 2.06
CA ASP A 195 -17.91 23.76 1.03
C ASP A 195 -18.29 22.69 -0.01
N ALA A 196 -17.32 21.92 -0.49
CA ALA A 196 -17.57 20.84 -1.44
C ALA A 196 -18.38 19.67 -0.83
N MET A 197 -18.24 19.45 0.49
CA MET A 197 -18.95 18.40 1.23
C MET A 197 -20.35 18.82 1.71
N SER A 198 -20.68 20.11 1.67
CA SER A 198 -21.90 20.67 2.29
C SER A 198 -23.19 19.99 1.85
N GLN A 199 -23.29 19.56 0.59
CA GLN A 199 -24.44 18.87 0.04
C GLN A 199 -24.66 17.44 0.58
N TRP A 200 -23.65 16.82 1.20
CA TRP A 200 -23.72 15.45 1.71
C TRP A 200 -24.14 15.36 3.17
N ASN A 201 -24.34 16.50 3.82
CA ASN A 201 -24.69 16.58 5.26
C ASN A 201 -23.69 15.80 6.15
N ILE A 202 -22.41 15.90 5.85
CA ILE A 202 -21.30 15.31 6.62
C ILE A 202 -20.49 16.47 7.17
N GLU A 203 -20.19 16.42 8.47
CA GLU A 203 -19.19 17.28 9.12
C GLU A 203 -17.82 16.59 8.99
N PRO A 204 -16.97 17.03 8.04
CA PRO A 204 -15.73 16.32 7.75
C PRO A 204 -14.68 16.62 8.82
N LEU A 205 -13.90 15.61 9.20
CA LEU A 205 -12.83 15.72 10.18
C LEU A 205 -11.78 16.78 9.86
N VAL A 206 -11.67 17.16 8.59
CA VAL A 206 -10.69 18.19 8.18
C VAL A 206 -10.83 19.46 9.00
N ASP A 207 -12.04 19.89 9.34
CA ASP A 207 -12.29 21.09 10.13
C ASP A 207 -11.76 20.96 11.57
N ALA A 208 -11.71 19.73 12.10
CA ALA A 208 -11.29 19.46 13.45
C ALA A 208 -9.76 19.47 13.65
N PHE A 209 -8.97 19.09 12.64
CA PHE A 209 -7.52 18.97 12.79
C PHE A 209 -6.70 19.87 11.89
N TRP A 210 -7.28 20.40 10.81
CA TRP A 210 -6.56 21.27 9.90
C TRP A 210 -6.04 22.58 10.53
N PRO A 211 -6.71 23.16 11.52
CA PRO A 211 -6.13 24.28 12.28
C PRO A 211 -4.75 23.97 12.88
N ASP A 212 -4.51 22.72 13.34
CA ASP A 212 -3.20 22.31 13.86
C ASP A 212 -2.14 22.22 12.76
N VAL A 213 -2.52 21.78 11.54
CA VAL A 213 -1.66 21.79 10.35
C VAL A 213 -1.21 23.21 10.02
N VAL A 214 -2.15 24.16 10.00
CA VAL A 214 -1.88 25.58 9.71
C VAL A 214 -1.05 26.22 10.84
N ALA A 215 -1.36 25.90 12.11
CA ALA A 215 -0.62 26.41 13.25
C ALA A 215 0.86 26.01 13.20
N LYS A 216 1.14 24.74 12.86
CA LYS A 216 2.52 24.25 12.71
C LYS A 216 3.26 24.95 11.56
N ALA A 217 2.58 25.21 10.45
CA ALA A 217 3.17 25.96 9.34
C ALA A 217 3.51 27.41 9.73
N ARG A 218 2.64 28.06 10.51
CA ARG A 218 2.86 29.44 11.01
C ARG A 218 4.00 29.49 12.02
N GLU A 219 4.06 28.53 12.98
CA GLU A 219 5.17 28.41 13.93
C GLU A 219 6.53 28.41 13.23
N CYS A 220 6.68 27.60 12.16
CA CYS A 220 7.91 27.58 11.37
C CYS A 220 8.18 28.93 10.68
N ALA A 221 7.14 29.56 10.13
CA ALA A 221 7.27 30.85 9.44
C ALA A 221 7.69 31.98 10.41
N ASP A 222 7.13 32.00 11.62
CA ASP A 222 7.49 32.96 12.68
C ASP A 222 8.95 32.77 13.14
N ALA A 223 9.46 31.53 13.08
CA ALA A 223 10.86 31.20 13.31
C ALA A 223 11.77 31.51 12.08
N GLY A 224 11.25 32.09 11.01
CA GLY A 224 11.99 32.39 9.77
C GLY A 224 12.35 31.15 8.94
N GLN A 225 11.67 30.04 9.15
CA GLN A 225 11.90 28.76 8.48
C GLN A 225 10.75 28.41 7.53
N ARG A 226 11.06 27.68 6.46
CA ARG A 226 10.04 27.09 5.60
C ARG A 226 9.52 25.79 6.23
N ALA A 227 8.22 25.74 6.53
CA ALA A 227 7.59 24.60 7.15
C ALA A 227 7.73 23.32 6.31
N SER A 228 8.05 22.20 6.94
CA SER A 228 7.98 20.88 6.33
C SER A 228 6.52 20.47 6.14
N LEU A 229 6.15 20.13 4.90
CA LEU A 229 4.78 19.69 4.60
C LEU A 229 4.44 18.37 5.33
N ALA A 230 5.39 17.43 5.37
CA ALA A 230 5.24 16.18 6.11
C ALA A 230 5.01 16.42 7.61
N GLU A 231 5.77 17.34 8.21
CA GLU A 231 5.65 17.68 9.62
C GLU A 231 4.30 18.34 9.93
N CYS A 232 3.86 19.30 9.11
CA CYS A 232 2.56 19.94 9.28
C CYS A 232 1.40 18.94 9.24
N LEU A 233 1.35 18.08 8.20
CA LEU A 233 0.30 17.07 8.07
C LEU A 233 0.34 16.06 9.23
N THR A 234 1.52 15.67 9.68
CA THR A 234 1.68 14.76 10.80
C THR A 234 1.22 15.41 12.11
N ALA A 235 1.57 16.66 12.36
CA ALA A 235 1.15 17.41 13.57
C ALA A 235 -0.38 17.44 13.69
N GLY A 236 -1.09 17.80 12.64
CA GLY A 236 -2.56 17.81 12.64
C GLY A 236 -3.15 16.43 12.89
N ARG A 237 -2.65 15.38 12.22
CA ARG A 237 -3.13 14.00 12.42
C ARG A 237 -2.88 13.52 13.84
N VAL A 238 -1.68 13.70 14.37
CA VAL A 238 -1.31 13.26 15.71
C VAL A 238 -2.13 13.98 16.80
N SER A 239 -2.36 15.28 16.64
CA SER A 239 -3.25 16.04 17.52
C SER A 239 -4.65 15.43 17.56
N LEU A 240 -5.20 15.05 16.40
CA LEU A 240 -6.50 14.38 16.31
C LEU A 240 -6.48 13.00 16.97
N GLU A 241 -5.47 12.17 16.68
CA GLU A 241 -5.32 10.83 17.25
C GLU A 241 -5.24 10.88 18.80
N HIS A 242 -4.48 11.81 19.34
CA HIS A 242 -4.40 12.00 20.80
C HIS A 242 -5.72 12.45 21.45
N ARG A 243 -6.55 13.24 20.74
CA ARG A 243 -7.92 13.56 21.21
C ARG A 243 -8.80 12.31 21.30
N TRP A 244 -8.54 11.30 20.50
CA TRP A 244 -9.22 10.00 20.55
C TRP A 244 -8.59 9.00 21.53
N GLY A 245 -7.54 9.40 22.25
CA GLY A 245 -6.82 8.52 23.18
C GLY A 245 -5.89 7.52 22.48
N LEU A 246 -5.52 7.77 21.22
CA LEU A 246 -4.52 6.97 20.51
C LEU A 246 -3.13 7.56 20.80
N GLY A 247 -2.32 6.86 21.59
CA GLY A 247 -1.05 7.34 22.14
C GLY A 247 0.19 6.85 21.39
N ASN A 248 0.16 6.68 20.07
CA ASN A 248 1.34 6.30 19.33
C ASN A 248 2.40 7.39 19.37
N LEU A 249 3.66 6.98 19.56
CA LEU A 249 4.79 7.82 19.22
C LEU A 249 4.93 7.90 17.69
N GLU A 250 5.54 8.96 17.21
CA GLU A 250 5.81 9.19 15.80
C GLU A 250 7.32 9.37 15.58
N LEU A 251 7.83 8.81 14.50
CA LEU A 251 9.23 9.05 14.10
C LEU A 251 9.35 9.04 12.57
N PRO A 252 9.83 10.14 11.95
CA PRO A 252 10.15 10.15 10.53
C PRO A 252 11.31 9.20 10.20
N ILE A 253 11.24 8.54 9.06
CA ILE A 253 12.36 7.73 8.54
C ILE A 253 13.62 8.59 8.39
N SER A 254 13.47 9.86 8.02
CA SER A 254 14.59 10.80 7.97
C SER A 254 15.33 10.91 9.30
N ARG A 255 14.60 11.00 10.42
CA ARG A 255 15.19 11.03 11.78
C ARG A 255 15.68 9.64 12.25
N LEU A 256 14.93 8.58 11.92
CA LEU A 256 15.36 7.20 12.19
C LEU A 256 16.72 6.90 11.56
N CYS A 257 16.94 7.33 10.32
CA CYS A 257 18.20 7.11 9.61
C CYS A 257 19.39 7.93 10.17
N GLU A 258 19.14 8.89 11.05
CA GLU A 258 20.18 9.64 11.76
C GLU A 258 20.57 9.03 13.12
N THR A 259 19.90 7.96 13.55
CA THR A 259 20.25 7.25 14.80
C THR A 259 21.56 6.46 14.62
N GLU A 260 22.30 6.28 15.71
CA GLU A 260 23.51 5.44 15.72
C GLU A 260 23.16 3.98 15.39
N ALA A 261 22.04 3.50 15.92
CA ALA A 261 21.54 2.16 15.63
C ALA A 261 21.31 1.93 14.13
N PHE A 262 20.67 2.86 13.43
CA PHE A 262 20.48 2.73 11.99
C PHE A 262 21.80 2.82 11.23
N ARG A 263 22.69 3.75 11.60
CA ARG A 263 24.02 3.88 10.95
C ARG A 263 24.82 2.59 11.11
N SER A 264 24.83 1.98 12.29
CA SER A 264 25.51 0.70 12.53
C SER A 264 24.92 -0.44 11.68
N PHE A 265 23.58 -0.51 11.57
CA PHE A 265 22.91 -1.48 10.72
C PHE A 265 23.23 -1.24 9.23
N ALA A 266 23.20 0.00 8.78
CA ALA A 266 23.54 0.37 7.41
C ALA A 266 25.00 0.04 7.09
N ALA A 267 25.94 0.41 7.97
CA ALA A 267 27.35 0.08 7.84
C ALA A 267 27.57 -1.43 7.72
N HIS A 268 26.89 -2.23 8.55
CA HIS A 268 26.98 -3.70 8.45
C HIS A 268 26.58 -4.21 7.07
N ILE A 269 25.47 -3.71 6.50
CA ILE A 269 25.03 -4.10 5.15
C ILE A 269 26.00 -3.61 4.07
N LEU A 270 26.53 -2.38 4.19
CA LEU A 270 27.46 -1.82 3.21
C LEU A 270 28.76 -2.60 3.16
N LEU A 271 29.29 -3.00 4.32
CA LEU A 271 30.48 -3.84 4.43
C LEU A 271 30.28 -5.25 3.85
N HIS A 272 29.07 -5.79 3.91
CA HIS A 272 28.72 -7.11 3.41
C HIS A 272 27.82 -7.04 2.14
N ALA A 273 27.92 -5.96 1.36
CA ALA A 273 26.99 -5.65 0.28
C ALA A 273 26.89 -6.75 -0.78
N VAL A 274 28.00 -7.39 -1.14
CA VAL A 274 28.03 -8.46 -2.16
C VAL A 274 27.24 -9.69 -1.68
N GLU A 275 27.41 -10.09 -0.42
CA GLU A 275 26.68 -11.20 0.17
C GLU A 275 25.20 -10.86 0.35
N PHE A 276 24.92 -9.67 0.89
CA PHE A 276 23.54 -9.20 1.04
C PHE A 276 22.81 -9.19 -0.30
N ARG A 277 23.41 -8.64 -1.37
CA ARG A 277 22.87 -8.66 -2.72
C ARG A 277 22.57 -10.08 -3.20
N ARG A 278 23.51 -11.01 -2.98
CA ARG A 278 23.33 -12.43 -3.39
C ARG A 278 22.11 -13.04 -2.71
N VAL A 279 21.99 -12.90 -1.39
CA VAL A 279 20.84 -13.41 -0.61
C VAL A 279 19.55 -12.73 -1.03
N TYR A 280 19.55 -11.40 -1.14
CA TYR A 280 18.40 -10.60 -1.55
C TYR A 280 17.85 -11.06 -2.92
N ASN A 281 18.70 -11.14 -3.93
CA ASN A 281 18.29 -11.54 -5.28
C ASN A 281 17.82 -13.00 -5.34
N GLN A 282 18.46 -13.90 -4.58
CA GLN A 282 18.02 -15.29 -4.48
C GLN A 282 16.61 -15.39 -3.90
N VAL A 283 16.34 -14.73 -2.78
CA VAL A 283 15.02 -14.70 -2.14
C VAL A 283 13.98 -14.07 -3.05
N LEU A 284 14.31 -12.96 -3.72
CA LEU A 284 13.44 -12.28 -4.67
C LEU A 284 13.04 -13.19 -5.84
N ASN A 285 14.00 -13.93 -6.39
CA ASN A 285 13.76 -14.83 -7.52
C ASN A 285 12.90 -16.04 -7.11
N GLU A 286 13.10 -16.57 -5.91
CA GLU A 286 12.23 -17.59 -5.33
C GLU A 286 10.81 -17.07 -5.16
N TYR A 287 10.65 -15.87 -4.58
CA TYR A 287 9.35 -15.24 -4.39
C TYR A 287 8.62 -15.03 -5.73
N ARG A 288 9.31 -14.51 -6.74
CA ARG A 288 8.75 -14.32 -8.10
C ARG A 288 8.28 -15.64 -8.70
N ARG A 289 9.08 -16.70 -8.59
CA ARG A 289 8.75 -18.04 -9.10
C ARG A 289 7.49 -18.59 -8.45
N VAL A 290 7.41 -18.56 -7.11
CA VAL A 290 6.26 -19.10 -6.35
C VAL A 290 4.99 -18.30 -6.66
N ASN A 291 5.08 -16.98 -6.74
CA ASN A 291 3.95 -16.11 -7.02
C ASN A 291 3.64 -15.94 -8.52
N ARG A 292 4.39 -16.60 -9.41
CA ARG A 292 4.25 -16.54 -10.88
C ARG A 292 4.32 -15.11 -11.42
N LEU A 293 5.21 -14.29 -10.86
CA LEU A 293 5.42 -12.91 -11.28
C LEU A 293 6.43 -12.86 -12.42
N ARG A 294 6.09 -12.16 -13.50
CA ARG A 294 6.96 -12.01 -14.69
C ARG A 294 7.64 -10.65 -14.77
N SER A 295 7.24 -9.69 -13.94
CA SER A 295 7.80 -8.33 -13.92
C SER A 295 9.19 -8.34 -13.30
N SER A 296 10.15 -7.67 -13.93
CA SER A 296 11.50 -7.46 -13.40
C SER A 296 11.55 -6.40 -12.28
N SER A 297 10.54 -5.52 -12.22
CA SER A 297 10.44 -4.45 -11.22
C SER A 297 9.49 -4.76 -10.06
N HIS A 298 8.67 -5.82 -10.18
CA HIS A 298 7.70 -6.18 -9.14
C HIS A 298 8.08 -7.52 -8.47
N PRO A 299 7.98 -7.64 -7.13
CA PRO A 299 7.58 -6.63 -6.15
C PRO A 299 8.59 -5.50 -5.96
N VAL A 300 9.86 -5.78 -6.14
CA VAL A 300 11.02 -4.87 -6.09
C VAL A 300 12.01 -5.26 -7.18
N PRO A 301 12.87 -4.35 -7.65
CA PRO A 301 13.95 -4.71 -8.59
C PRO A 301 15.04 -5.53 -7.90
N GLU A 302 15.81 -6.27 -8.69
CA GLU A 302 17.05 -6.89 -8.26
C GLU A 302 18.11 -5.82 -7.93
N LEU A 303 19.01 -6.15 -7.03
CA LEU A 303 20.20 -5.35 -6.78
C LEU A 303 21.27 -5.70 -7.83
N GLU A 304 21.79 -4.68 -8.50
CA GLU A 304 22.74 -4.83 -9.60
C GLU A 304 24.17 -5.06 -9.13
N LEU A 305 24.98 -5.69 -10.00
CA LEU A 305 26.44 -5.72 -9.88
C LEU A 305 27.01 -5.34 -11.25
N GLN A 306 27.67 -4.20 -11.33
CA GLN A 306 28.17 -3.67 -12.58
C GLN A 306 29.55 -3.06 -12.39
N ASN A 307 30.53 -3.48 -13.19
CA ASN A 307 31.91 -2.94 -13.17
C ASN A 307 32.58 -2.96 -11.76
N GLY A 308 32.28 -3.99 -10.96
CA GLY A 308 32.77 -4.09 -9.57
C GLY A 308 31.98 -3.27 -8.55
N TRP A 309 30.98 -2.48 -8.98
CA TRP A 309 30.07 -1.77 -8.10
C TRP A 309 28.87 -2.63 -7.74
N CYS A 310 28.58 -2.76 -6.46
CA CYS A 310 27.46 -3.52 -5.92
C CYS A 310 26.34 -2.56 -5.49
N GLU A 311 25.16 -2.68 -6.07
CA GLU A 311 23.99 -1.93 -5.62
C GLU A 311 23.58 -2.39 -4.22
N THR A 312 23.21 -1.44 -3.37
CA THR A 312 22.77 -1.66 -2.00
C THR A 312 21.25 -1.43 -1.85
N PRO A 313 20.61 -1.91 -0.77
CA PRO A 313 19.19 -1.71 -0.54
C PRO A 313 18.87 -0.33 0.07
N PHE A 314 19.63 0.70 -0.29
CA PHE A 314 19.47 2.06 0.19
C PHE A 314 19.22 3.05 -0.95
N TRP A 315 18.58 4.16 -0.61
CA TRP A 315 18.52 5.37 -1.40
C TRP A 315 19.56 6.36 -0.91
N ILE A 316 20.05 7.20 -1.82
CA ILE A 316 20.95 8.31 -1.50
C ILE A 316 20.61 9.53 -2.36
N TRP A 317 20.74 10.73 -1.79
CA TRP A 317 20.68 12.00 -2.51
C TRP A 317 21.34 13.13 -1.73
N GLN A 318 21.54 14.28 -2.37
CA GLN A 318 21.99 15.50 -1.72
C GLN A 318 20.80 16.38 -1.36
N SER A 319 20.84 17.03 -0.21
CA SER A 319 19.77 17.88 0.30
C SER A 319 19.49 19.12 -0.57
N ASP A 320 20.51 19.63 -1.27
CA ASP A 320 20.38 20.73 -2.24
C ASP A 320 19.88 20.27 -3.62
N ASN A 321 19.95 18.97 -3.90
CA ASN A 321 19.43 18.33 -5.11
C ASN A 321 18.68 17.03 -4.75
N PRO A 322 17.43 17.12 -4.26
CA PRO A 322 16.70 16.00 -3.66
C PRO A 322 16.19 14.98 -4.70
N ARG A 323 17.08 14.56 -5.56
CA ARG A 323 16.88 13.54 -6.57
C ARG A 323 17.30 12.20 -6.03
N ARG A 324 16.33 11.38 -5.62
CA ARG A 324 16.56 10.05 -5.04
C ARG A 324 17.31 9.16 -6.04
N GLY A 325 18.53 8.75 -5.65
CA GLY A 325 19.41 7.86 -6.42
C GLY A 325 19.59 6.51 -5.73
N ARG A 326 20.06 5.53 -6.50
CA ARG A 326 20.49 4.23 -5.97
C ARG A 326 21.90 4.37 -5.39
N LEU A 327 22.18 3.69 -4.28
CA LEU A 327 23.52 3.66 -3.70
C LEU A 327 24.26 2.40 -4.16
N PHE A 328 25.45 2.61 -4.70
CA PHE A 328 26.41 1.55 -5.05
C PHE A 328 27.64 1.65 -4.17
N VAL A 329 28.23 0.49 -3.86
CA VAL A 329 29.49 0.40 -3.12
C VAL A 329 30.49 -0.46 -3.87
N ARG A 330 31.78 -0.13 -3.67
CA ARG A 330 32.90 -0.93 -4.16
C ARG A 330 34.02 -0.91 -3.12
N GLN A 331 34.57 -2.08 -2.83
CA GLN A 331 35.74 -2.19 -1.97
C GLN A 331 37.02 -2.10 -2.80
N VAL A 332 37.94 -1.21 -2.41
CA VAL A 332 39.25 -1.01 -3.02
C VAL A 332 40.29 -1.02 -1.92
N GLY A 333 40.96 -2.16 -1.72
CA GLY A 333 41.85 -2.35 -0.58
C GLY A 333 41.10 -2.22 0.75
N GLU A 334 41.54 -1.32 1.60
CA GLU A 334 40.91 -0.98 2.90
C GLU A 334 39.88 0.15 2.79
N THR A 335 39.51 0.57 1.59
CA THR A 335 38.55 1.68 1.37
C THR A 335 37.27 1.15 0.77
N LEU A 336 36.12 1.59 1.32
CA LEU A 336 34.82 1.42 0.75
C LEU A 336 34.42 2.70 0.01
N GLU A 337 34.33 2.62 -1.30
CA GLU A 337 33.87 3.72 -2.15
C GLU A 337 32.34 3.65 -2.32
N LEU A 338 31.71 4.82 -2.30
CA LEU A 338 30.26 5.02 -2.45
C LEU A 338 29.99 5.83 -3.71
N ALA A 339 29.00 5.41 -4.52
CA ALA A 339 28.60 6.13 -5.74
C ALA A 339 27.08 6.08 -5.96
N THR A 340 26.57 7.08 -6.68
CA THR A 340 25.14 7.12 -7.07
C THR A 340 24.87 6.44 -8.42
N ALA A 341 25.90 6.18 -9.22
CA ALA A 341 25.84 5.46 -10.48
C ALA A 341 27.16 4.79 -10.80
N PRO A 342 27.16 3.52 -11.27
CA PRO A 342 28.39 2.75 -11.54
C PRO A 342 29.16 3.25 -12.76
N GLU A 343 28.55 4.08 -13.62
CA GLU A 343 29.16 4.66 -14.83
C GLU A 343 29.75 6.07 -14.58
N SER A 344 29.37 6.68 -13.46
CA SER A 344 29.86 7.99 -13.05
C SER A 344 31.24 7.81 -12.40
N SER A 345 32.24 8.51 -12.91
CA SER A 345 33.52 8.65 -12.22
C SER A 345 33.44 9.50 -10.95
N ALA A 346 32.24 9.98 -10.60
CA ALA A 346 31.97 10.71 -9.38
C ALA A 346 31.77 9.73 -8.21
N ILE A 347 32.85 9.43 -7.52
CA ILE A 347 32.81 8.85 -6.18
C ILE A 347 32.14 9.90 -5.29
N VAL A 348 30.99 9.54 -4.72
CA VAL A 348 30.27 10.45 -3.82
C VAL A 348 31.01 10.61 -2.50
N HIS A 349 31.64 9.53 -2.03
CA HIS A 349 32.46 9.51 -0.82
C HIS A 349 33.32 8.24 -0.75
N SER A 350 34.42 8.30 -0.01
CA SER A 350 35.28 7.15 0.30
C SER A 350 35.39 7.03 1.81
N LEU A 351 35.08 5.83 2.32
CA LEU A 351 35.24 5.48 3.72
C LEU A 351 36.49 4.62 3.87
N THR A 352 37.49 5.08 4.63
CA THR A 352 38.68 4.26 4.96
C THR A 352 38.29 3.27 6.05
N MET A 353 38.60 1.99 5.85
CA MET A 353 38.30 0.92 6.79
C MET A 353 39.63 0.33 7.30
N SER A 354 40.08 0.76 8.48
CA SER A 354 41.23 0.11 9.12
C SER A 354 40.80 -1.16 9.86
N SER A 355 41.64 -2.18 9.88
CA SER A 355 41.29 -3.53 10.33
C SER A 355 40.88 -3.67 11.81
N GLU A 356 41.21 -2.70 12.67
CA GLU A 356 40.85 -2.71 14.10
C GLU A 356 39.72 -1.73 14.48
N ALA A 357 39.49 -0.67 13.69
CA ALA A 357 38.55 0.39 13.96
C ALA A 357 37.35 0.40 12.99
N ILE A 358 37.18 -0.63 12.13
CA ILE A 358 36.20 -0.71 11.03
C ILE A 358 34.77 -0.32 11.46
N VAL A 359 34.42 -0.64 12.69
CA VAL A 359 33.02 -0.50 13.19
C VAL A 359 32.71 0.94 13.55
N ASP A 360 33.56 1.55 14.36
CA ASP A 360 33.37 2.92 14.84
C ASP A 360 33.62 3.92 13.69
N ASP A 361 34.61 3.63 12.84
CA ASP A 361 34.93 4.44 11.66
C ASP A 361 33.79 4.43 10.63
N ALA A 362 33.16 3.27 10.35
CA ALA A 362 32.07 3.20 9.38
C ALA A 362 30.82 3.94 9.87
N THR A 363 30.47 3.81 11.15
CA THR A 363 29.33 4.52 11.74
C THR A 363 29.59 6.03 11.80
N ALA A 364 30.78 6.44 12.21
CA ALA A 364 31.22 7.84 12.22
C ALA A 364 31.25 8.43 10.81
N ALA A 365 31.73 7.68 9.82
CA ALA A 365 31.77 8.12 8.44
C ALA A 365 30.35 8.30 7.85
N LEU A 366 29.36 7.45 8.17
CA LEU A 366 27.97 7.67 7.77
C LEU A 366 27.36 8.92 8.42
N LYS A 367 27.81 9.29 9.65
CA LYS A 367 27.44 10.56 10.27
C LYS A 367 28.01 11.74 9.49
N LEU A 368 29.28 11.68 9.08
CA LEU A 368 29.92 12.72 8.26
C LEU A 368 29.23 12.91 6.90
N LEU A 369 28.70 11.83 6.29
CA LEU A 369 27.89 11.95 5.07
C LEU A 369 26.66 12.81 5.31
N SER A 370 25.94 12.57 6.41
CA SER A 370 24.76 13.35 6.77
C SER A 370 25.11 14.82 7.03
N GLU A 371 26.19 15.08 7.75
CA GLU A 371 26.70 16.43 8.00
C GLU A 371 27.13 17.16 6.70
N ALA A 372 27.61 16.40 5.71
CA ALA A 372 27.92 16.91 4.36
C ALA A 372 26.66 17.08 3.47
N GLY A 373 25.45 16.89 4.02
CA GLY A 373 24.20 17.06 3.28
C GLY A 373 23.77 15.84 2.46
N LEU A 374 24.46 14.71 2.57
CA LEU A 374 24.06 13.46 1.90
C LEU A 374 23.03 12.72 2.74
N ARG A 375 21.89 12.38 2.14
CA ARG A 375 20.79 11.66 2.77
C ARG A 375 20.85 10.18 2.40
N LEU A 376 21.24 9.32 3.35
CA LEU A 376 21.17 7.86 3.24
C LEU A 376 19.83 7.40 3.83
N ARG A 377 19.00 6.73 3.03
CA ARG A 377 17.63 6.33 3.44
C ARG A 377 17.34 4.89 3.04
N THR A 378 16.47 4.24 3.79
CA THR A 378 16.02 2.89 3.53
C THR A 378 15.17 2.79 2.25
N ARG A 379 15.20 1.62 1.59
CA ARG A 379 14.11 1.16 0.72
C ARG A 379 13.08 0.38 1.54
N ALA A 380 11.89 0.17 0.99
CA ALA A 380 10.77 -0.44 1.73
C ALA A 380 11.14 -1.73 2.49
N LEU A 381 11.78 -2.71 1.82
CA LEU A 381 12.21 -3.95 2.48
C LEU A 381 13.24 -3.70 3.58
N THR A 382 14.13 -2.74 3.40
CA THR A 382 15.18 -2.43 4.38
C THR A 382 14.59 -1.72 5.60
N THR A 383 13.53 -0.92 5.40
CA THR A 383 12.80 -0.31 6.51
C THR A 383 12.21 -1.38 7.42
N THR A 384 11.49 -2.34 6.85
CA THR A 384 10.87 -3.41 7.64
C THR A 384 11.90 -4.38 8.21
N LEU A 385 12.97 -4.65 7.47
CA LEU A 385 14.08 -5.47 7.98
C LEU A 385 14.72 -4.83 9.22
N PHE A 386 15.08 -3.54 9.18
CA PHE A 386 15.62 -2.85 10.34
C PHE A 386 14.62 -2.81 11.49
N SER A 387 13.36 -2.45 11.22
CA SER A 387 12.33 -2.35 12.25
C SER A 387 12.09 -3.68 12.96
N ARG A 388 11.96 -4.79 12.23
CA ARG A 388 11.67 -6.10 12.80
C ARG A 388 12.90 -6.78 13.39
N LEU A 389 14.06 -6.61 12.78
CA LEU A 389 15.32 -7.19 13.31
C LEU A 389 15.78 -6.47 14.57
N CYS A 390 15.75 -5.13 14.57
CA CYS A 390 16.44 -4.33 15.57
C CYS A 390 15.51 -3.65 16.59
N LEU A 391 14.20 -3.50 16.30
CA LEU A 391 13.34 -2.66 17.11
C LEU A 391 12.10 -3.39 17.65
N CYS A 392 11.13 -3.70 16.82
CA CYS A 392 9.79 -4.08 17.26
C CYS A 392 9.64 -5.55 17.67
N ASP A 393 8.58 -5.79 18.41
CA ASP A 393 8.09 -7.12 18.79
C ASP A 393 6.91 -7.54 17.91
N LEU A 394 6.22 -6.58 17.30
CA LEU A 394 5.20 -6.77 16.29
C LEU A 394 5.22 -5.61 15.30
N PHE A 395 5.08 -5.91 14.00
CA PHE A 395 4.88 -4.88 12.98
C PHE A 395 3.50 -4.99 12.34
N VAL A 396 2.74 -3.89 12.27
CA VAL A 396 1.40 -3.84 11.67
C VAL A 396 1.48 -3.33 10.24
N HIS A 397 1.27 -4.22 9.27
CA HIS A 397 1.30 -3.93 7.85
C HIS A 397 -0.09 -3.71 7.25
N GLY A 398 -0.15 -2.92 6.18
CA GLY A 398 -1.22 -3.05 5.19
C GLY A 398 -0.94 -4.23 4.23
N ILE A 399 -1.94 -4.62 3.43
CA ILE A 399 -1.81 -5.72 2.46
C ILE A 399 -0.61 -5.54 1.51
N GLY A 400 -0.29 -4.29 1.16
CA GLY A 400 0.86 -3.97 0.29
C GLY A 400 2.17 -4.38 0.93
N GLY A 401 2.44 -3.94 2.16
CA GLY A 401 3.66 -4.25 2.92
C GLY A 401 3.79 -5.73 3.24
N ALA A 402 2.72 -6.37 3.72
CA ALA A 402 2.69 -7.78 4.07
C ALA A 402 3.13 -8.71 2.92
N LYS A 403 2.84 -8.36 1.68
CA LYS A 403 3.27 -9.14 0.51
C LYS A 403 4.79 -9.26 0.38
N TYR A 404 5.53 -8.28 0.89
CA TYR A 404 6.99 -8.24 0.79
C TYR A 404 7.67 -8.81 2.03
N ASP A 405 6.97 -8.88 3.15
CA ASP A 405 7.56 -9.21 4.43
C ASP A 405 7.94 -10.70 4.55
N ALA A 406 7.28 -11.57 3.79
CA ALA A 406 7.75 -12.95 3.61
C ALA A 406 9.17 -13.04 2.98
N MET A 407 9.58 -12.03 2.18
CA MET A 407 10.96 -11.93 1.70
C MET A 407 11.88 -11.41 2.80
N THR A 408 11.42 -10.46 3.61
CA THR A 408 12.16 -9.92 4.75
C THR A 408 12.53 -11.03 5.74
N ASP A 409 11.60 -11.94 6.05
CA ASP A 409 11.84 -13.10 6.92
C ASP A 409 12.96 -14.00 6.39
N ARG A 410 12.96 -14.29 5.08
CA ARG A 410 13.99 -15.14 4.49
C ARG A 410 15.34 -14.45 4.34
N ILE A 411 15.35 -13.14 4.08
CA ILE A 411 16.58 -12.35 4.07
C ILE A 411 17.19 -12.36 5.47
N ALA A 412 16.39 -12.14 6.52
CA ALA A 412 16.86 -12.19 7.89
C ALA A 412 17.41 -13.58 8.27
N SER A 413 16.69 -14.65 7.93
CA SER A 413 17.13 -16.01 8.19
C SER A 413 18.44 -16.36 7.47
N ARG A 414 18.60 -15.98 6.20
CA ARG A 414 19.76 -16.39 5.38
C ARG A 414 20.98 -15.49 5.53
N PHE A 415 20.78 -14.18 5.77
CA PHE A 415 21.87 -13.24 5.88
C PHE A 415 22.31 -13.00 7.34
N PHE A 416 21.33 -12.89 8.25
CA PHE A 416 21.62 -12.67 9.68
C PHE A 416 21.54 -13.95 10.52
N GLY A 417 21.01 -15.04 10.00
CA GLY A 417 20.83 -16.30 10.75
C GLY A 417 19.74 -16.27 11.82
N VAL A 418 18.80 -15.32 11.76
CA VAL A 418 17.78 -15.10 12.81
C VAL A 418 16.36 -15.19 12.28
N GLY A 419 15.44 -15.64 13.15
CA GLY A 419 14.00 -15.50 12.94
C GLY A 419 13.52 -14.11 13.38
N LEU A 420 12.66 -13.47 12.58
CA LEU A 420 12.06 -12.19 12.94
C LEU A 420 10.79 -12.36 13.79
N PRO A 421 10.40 -11.34 14.59
CA PRO A 421 9.06 -11.28 15.17
C PRO A 421 7.98 -11.35 14.10
N GLU A 422 6.79 -11.84 14.46
CA GLU A 422 5.65 -11.89 13.54
C GLU A 422 5.21 -10.48 13.10
N TYR A 423 4.39 -10.44 12.07
CA TYR A 423 3.71 -9.22 11.65
C TYR A 423 2.21 -9.45 11.50
N LEU A 424 1.46 -8.41 11.75
CA LEU A 424 0.02 -8.35 11.57
C LEU A 424 -0.30 -7.66 10.24
N THR A 425 -1.12 -8.28 9.40
CA THR A 425 -1.70 -7.62 8.23
C THR A 425 -3.07 -7.09 8.55
N LEU A 426 -3.26 -5.79 8.43
CA LEU A 426 -4.52 -5.12 8.69
C LEU A 426 -4.95 -4.27 7.50
N SER A 427 -6.22 -4.33 7.16
CA SER A 427 -6.86 -3.41 6.23
C SER A 427 -8.32 -3.24 6.60
N ALA A 428 -8.91 -2.08 6.29
CA ALA A 428 -10.32 -1.81 6.51
C ALA A 428 -10.98 -1.31 5.23
N THR A 429 -12.27 -1.50 5.13
CA THR A 429 -13.12 -0.82 4.17
C THR A 429 -14.17 -0.02 4.92
N GLU A 430 -14.12 1.29 4.75
CA GLU A 430 -15.09 2.24 5.26
C GLU A 430 -15.57 3.09 4.08
N TRP A 431 -16.88 3.17 3.88
CA TRP A 431 -17.46 4.02 2.84
C TRP A 431 -17.86 5.36 3.44
N LEU A 432 -17.63 6.41 2.67
CA LEU A 432 -18.08 7.73 3.07
C LEU A 432 -19.62 7.78 3.01
N ALA A 433 -20.26 8.35 4.01
CA ALA A 433 -21.73 8.35 4.17
C ALA A 433 -22.45 9.32 3.19
N ILE A 434 -22.11 9.24 1.91
CA ILE A 434 -22.69 10.06 0.81
C ILE A 434 -23.95 9.46 0.18
N GLY A 435 -24.55 8.50 0.85
CA GLY A 435 -25.79 7.84 0.46
C GLY A 435 -25.66 6.32 0.33
N GLU A 436 -26.77 5.64 0.47
CA GLU A 436 -26.82 4.19 0.32
C GLU A 436 -26.56 3.77 -1.13
N PRO A 437 -25.74 2.74 -1.36
CA PRO A 437 -25.52 2.20 -2.70
C PRO A 437 -26.80 1.73 -3.36
N HIS A 438 -26.88 1.85 -4.67
CA HIS A 438 -27.98 1.30 -5.44
C HIS A 438 -27.90 -0.23 -5.50
N SER A 439 -29.04 -0.91 -5.55
CA SER A 439 -29.11 -2.38 -5.70
C SER A 439 -28.62 -2.90 -7.05
N ALA A 440 -28.35 -2.02 -8.02
CA ALA A 440 -27.89 -2.36 -9.36
C ALA A 440 -26.48 -2.98 -9.36
N THR A 441 -26.31 -4.05 -10.12
CA THR A 441 -25.07 -4.82 -10.22
C THR A 441 -24.54 -4.93 -11.66
N ALA A 442 -23.26 -5.27 -11.83
CA ALA A 442 -22.70 -5.60 -13.13
C ALA A 442 -23.38 -6.82 -13.81
N SER A 443 -23.98 -7.70 -13.00
CA SER A 443 -24.78 -8.83 -13.50
C SER A 443 -26.04 -8.36 -14.19
N ASP A 444 -26.72 -7.33 -13.65
CA ASP A 444 -27.93 -6.76 -14.26
C ASP A 444 -27.62 -6.11 -15.60
N VAL A 445 -26.52 -5.36 -15.70
CA VAL A 445 -26.03 -4.82 -16.98
C VAL A 445 -25.79 -5.94 -17.99
N SER A 446 -25.13 -7.02 -17.56
CA SER A 446 -24.84 -8.17 -18.44
C SER A 446 -26.11 -8.86 -18.91
N ARG A 447 -27.10 -9.04 -18.02
CA ARG A 447 -28.41 -9.62 -18.31
C ARG A 447 -29.17 -8.78 -19.32
N LEU A 448 -29.28 -7.46 -19.12
CA LEU A 448 -30.00 -6.57 -20.04
C LEU A 448 -29.30 -6.49 -21.41
N ARG A 449 -27.98 -6.46 -21.45
CA ARG A 449 -27.22 -6.52 -22.71
C ARG A 449 -27.43 -7.85 -23.45
N GLN A 450 -27.55 -8.95 -22.71
CA GLN A 450 -27.87 -10.25 -23.30
C GLN A 450 -29.30 -10.28 -23.85
N MET A 451 -30.29 -9.73 -23.13
CA MET A 451 -31.68 -9.60 -23.61
C MET A 451 -31.77 -8.78 -24.90
N LEU A 452 -31.06 -7.65 -24.98
CA LEU A 452 -30.99 -6.85 -26.21
C LEU A 452 -30.42 -7.64 -27.39
N ARG A 453 -29.35 -8.39 -27.17
CA ARG A 453 -28.75 -9.27 -28.19
C ARG A 453 -29.72 -10.37 -28.62
N GLU A 454 -30.41 -11.00 -27.67
CA GLU A 454 -31.40 -12.06 -27.96
C GLU A 454 -32.57 -11.51 -28.80
N ILE A 455 -33.14 -10.36 -28.45
CA ILE A 455 -34.19 -9.73 -29.24
C ILE A 455 -33.70 -9.35 -30.64
N GLN A 456 -32.46 -8.93 -30.78
CA GLN A 456 -31.88 -8.56 -32.08
C GLN A 456 -31.64 -9.79 -32.96
N GLN A 457 -31.15 -10.88 -32.39
CA GLN A 457 -30.80 -12.10 -33.12
C GLN A 457 -32.01 -13.01 -33.34
N ASN A 458 -32.93 -13.03 -32.37
CA ASN A 458 -34.11 -13.89 -32.34
C ASN A 458 -35.41 -13.12 -32.12
N PRO A 459 -35.71 -12.05 -32.92
CA PRO A 459 -36.88 -11.22 -32.71
C PRO A 459 -38.19 -12.02 -32.75
N GLN A 460 -38.26 -13.14 -33.51
CA GLN A 460 -39.43 -14.02 -33.59
C GLN A 460 -39.87 -14.61 -32.24
N ARG A 461 -38.99 -14.64 -31.22
CA ARG A 461 -39.33 -15.14 -29.88
C ARG A 461 -39.94 -14.08 -28.99
N HIS A 462 -39.85 -12.82 -29.42
CA HIS A 462 -40.22 -11.64 -28.62
C HIS A 462 -41.37 -10.85 -29.23
N VAL A 463 -41.83 -11.22 -30.43
CA VAL A 463 -43.05 -10.65 -31.03
C VAL A 463 -44.28 -11.22 -30.32
N GLY A 464 -45.22 -10.35 -29.92
CA GLY A 464 -46.46 -10.77 -29.27
C GLY A 464 -47.41 -11.53 -30.22
N PRO A 465 -48.51 -12.07 -29.71
CA PRO A 465 -49.48 -12.83 -30.52
C PRO A 465 -50.24 -11.97 -31.54
N ASN A 466 -50.36 -10.68 -31.30
CA ASN A 466 -51.11 -9.74 -32.15
C ASN A 466 -50.16 -8.96 -33.07
N ILE A 467 -49.49 -9.64 -33.99
CA ILE A 467 -48.63 -9.01 -35.00
C ILE A 467 -49.27 -9.04 -36.36
N PRO A 468 -48.96 -8.11 -37.30
CA PRO A 468 -49.47 -8.10 -38.65
C PRO A 468 -49.23 -9.43 -39.37
N ALA A 469 -50.12 -9.83 -40.27
CA ALA A 469 -50.00 -11.08 -41.03
C ALA A 469 -48.68 -11.22 -41.77
N ALA A 470 -48.11 -10.12 -42.29
CA ALA A 470 -46.79 -10.11 -42.91
C ALA A 470 -45.68 -10.50 -41.92
N ALA A 471 -45.72 -10.05 -40.65
CA ALA A 471 -44.76 -10.41 -39.62
C ALA A 471 -44.94 -11.88 -39.17
N GLN A 472 -46.19 -12.39 -39.12
CA GLN A 472 -46.46 -13.81 -38.86
C GLN A 472 -45.83 -14.71 -39.94
N ALA A 473 -45.92 -14.32 -41.22
CA ALA A 473 -45.28 -15.03 -42.33
C ALA A 473 -43.76 -15.07 -42.19
N LEU A 474 -43.13 -13.96 -41.75
CA LEU A 474 -41.68 -13.92 -41.50
C LEU A 474 -41.23 -14.80 -40.32
N VAL A 475 -42.04 -14.87 -39.26
CA VAL A 475 -41.80 -15.79 -38.14
C VAL A 475 -41.83 -17.24 -38.61
N ALA A 476 -42.83 -17.61 -39.42
CA ALA A 476 -42.95 -18.94 -39.99
C ALA A 476 -41.78 -19.26 -40.95
N GLU A 477 -41.41 -18.33 -41.83
CA GLU A 477 -40.25 -18.46 -42.74
C GLU A 477 -38.96 -18.71 -41.95
N LYS A 478 -38.74 -17.91 -40.91
CA LYS A 478 -37.53 -18.09 -40.06
C LYS A 478 -37.51 -19.44 -39.36
N ALA A 479 -38.65 -19.92 -38.87
CA ALA A 479 -38.77 -21.23 -38.24
C ALA A 479 -38.39 -22.36 -39.20
N LEU A 480 -38.84 -22.30 -40.46
CA LEU A 480 -38.46 -23.25 -41.51
C LEU A 480 -36.94 -23.22 -41.78
N LEU A 481 -36.34 -22.03 -41.94
CA LEU A 481 -34.91 -21.89 -42.16
C LEU A 481 -34.06 -22.42 -41.01
N ILE A 482 -34.51 -22.27 -39.76
CA ILE A 482 -33.89 -22.85 -38.57
C ILE A 482 -33.99 -24.39 -38.58
N ALA A 483 -35.19 -24.93 -38.92
CA ALA A 483 -35.40 -26.36 -39.01
C ALA A 483 -34.49 -27.01 -40.07
N GLU A 484 -34.36 -26.39 -41.23
CA GLU A 484 -33.45 -26.80 -42.30
C GLU A 484 -31.98 -26.76 -41.85
N GLN A 485 -31.59 -25.74 -41.08
CA GLN A 485 -30.24 -25.64 -40.56
C GLN A 485 -29.89 -26.75 -39.56
N ASN A 486 -30.87 -27.09 -38.69
CA ASN A 486 -30.69 -28.16 -37.68
C ASN A 486 -30.69 -29.55 -38.31
N ALA A 487 -31.53 -29.78 -39.36
CA ALA A 487 -31.54 -31.04 -40.12
C ALA A 487 -30.20 -31.28 -40.83
N GLY A 488 -29.60 -30.23 -41.41
CA GLY A 488 -28.28 -30.31 -42.04
C GLY A 488 -27.09 -30.52 -41.07
N ARG A 489 -27.25 -30.28 -39.78
CA ARG A 489 -26.22 -30.53 -38.77
C ARG A 489 -26.18 -31.99 -38.29
N ASN A 490 -27.24 -32.74 -38.44
CA ASN A 490 -27.35 -34.11 -37.91
C ASN A 490 -26.87 -35.20 -38.89
N THR A 491 -26.43 -34.85 -40.07
CA THR A 491 -25.85 -35.79 -41.04
C THR A 491 -24.34 -35.52 -41.19
N GLU A 492 -23.49 -36.46 -40.76
CA GLU A 492 -22.01 -36.36 -40.76
C GLU A 492 -21.39 -36.16 -42.16
N ALA A 493 -22.16 -36.48 -43.22
CA ALA A 493 -21.71 -36.36 -44.64
C ALA A 493 -21.77 -34.92 -45.23
N THR A 494 -22.28 -33.91 -44.47
CA THR A 494 -22.55 -32.57 -45.03
C THR A 494 -21.85 -31.42 -44.35
N ARG A 495 -20.83 -31.70 -43.51
CA ARG A 495 -20.10 -30.60 -42.84
C ARG A 495 -19.29 -29.69 -43.79
N GLU A 496 -18.73 -30.23 -44.87
CA GLU A 496 -17.93 -29.43 -45.82
C GLU A 496 -18.78 -28.81 -46.95
N THR A 497 -19.93 -29.39 -47.32
CA THR A 497 -20.80 -28.87 -48.40
C THR A 497 -21.87 -27.90 -47.91
N SER A 498 -22.17 -27.88 -46.60
CA SER A 498 -23.29 -27.08 -46.02
C SER A 498 -23.00 -25.58 -45.87
N LEU A 499 -21.73 -25.16 -45.84
CA LEU A 499 -21.35 -23.75 -45.73
C LEU A 499 -21.18 -23.03 -47.07
N ASN A 500 -20.88 -23.76 -48.14
CA ASN A 500 -20.65 -23.20 -49.47
C ASN A 500 -21.73 -23.50 -50.52
N GLY A 501 -22.80 -24.23 -50.15
CA GLY A 501 -23.94 -24.51 -51.05
C GLY A 501 -24.88 -23.33 -51.21
N GLN A 502 -25.60 -23.26 -52.36
CA GLN A 502 -26.60 -22.19 -52.64
C GLN A 502 -27.62 -22.00 -51.48
N SER A 503 -28.02 -23.07 -50.81
CA SER A 503 -28.92 -23.02 -49.67
C SER A 503 -28.28 -22.35 -48.42
N GLY A 504 -27.02 -22.54 -48.15
CA GLY A 504 -26.28 -21.89 -47.08
C GLY A 504 -26.11 -20.39 -47.32
N GLN A 505 -25.75 -19.98 -48.54
CA GLN A 505 -25.67 -18.56 -48.93
C GLN A 505 -27.04 -17.85 -48.89
N ARG A 506 -28.09 -18.52 -49.31
CA ARG A 506 -29.45 -17.98 -49.23
C ARG A 506 -29.88 -17.72 -47.77
N ARG A 507 -29.63 -18.66 -46.87
CA ARG A 507 -29.91 -18.49 -45.41
C ARG A 507 -29.09 -17.37 -44.81
N TYR A 508 -27.78 -17.30 -45.11
CA TYR A 508 -26.88 -16.26 -44.60
C TYR A 508 -27.36 -14.84 -44.92
N ARG A 509 -27.92 -14.64 -46.11
CA ARG A 509 -28.50 -13.35 -46.52
C ARG A 509 -29.90 -13.12 -45.94
N ARG A 510 -30.75 -14.16 -45.88
CA ARG A 510 -32.17 -14.03 -45.52
C ARG A 510 -32.41 -13.86 -44.01
N PHE A 511 -31.60 -14.46 -43.13
CA PHE A 511 -31.72 -14.26 -41.68
C PHE A 511 -31.58 -12.80 -41.23
N PRO A 512 -30.59 -12.04 -41.67
CA PRO A 512 -30.49 -10.61 -41.32
C PRO A 512 -31.67 -9.78 -41.83
N GLU A 513 -32.19 -10.09 -43.01
CA GLU A 513 -33.36 -9.40 -43.59
C GLU A 513 -34.60 -9.64 -42.73
N ILE A 514 -34.95 -10.89 -42.45
CA ILE A 514 -36.08 -11.25 -41.57
C ILE A 514 -35.91 -10.61 -40.21
N ASN A 515 -34.73 -10.66 -39.62
CA ASN A 515 -34.48 -10.04 -38.33
C ASN A 515 -34.69 -8.53 -38.37
N ARG A 516 -34.28 -7.85 -39.45
CA ARG A 516 -34.48 -6.41 -39.61
C ARG A 516 -35.98 -6.06 -39.71
N GLU A 517 -36.75 -6.81 -40.44
CA GLU A 517 -38.20 -6.59 -40.59
C GLU A 517 -38.95 -6.88 -39.28
N LEU A 518 -38.64 -7.98 -38.61
CA LEU A 518 -39.19 -8.32 -37.29
C LEU A 518 -38.73 -7.37 -36.17
N ALA A 519 -37.55 -6.73 -36.31
CA ALA A 519 -37.06 -5.75 -35.36
C ALA A 519 -38.02 -4.55 -35.20
N LEU A 520 -38.78 -4.20 -36.26
CA LEU A 520 -39.79 -3.14 -36.18
C LEU A 520 -40.91 -3.51 -35.20
N GLN A 521 -41.26 -4.78 -35.09
CA GLN A 521 -42.30 -5.27 -34.18
C GLN A 521 -41.83 -5.34 -32.73
N THR A 522 -40.52 -5.37 -32.48
CA THR A 522 -39.90 -5.43 -31.14
C THR A 522 -39.29 -4.09 -30.72
N GLU A 523 -39.41 -3.02 -31.52
CA GLU A 523 -38.75 -1.75 -31.26
C GLU A 523 -39.17 -1.10 -29.93
N HIS A 524 -40.45 -1.17 -29.59
CA HIS A 524 -40.94 -0.66 -28.31
C HIS A 524 -40.27 -1.39 -27.12
N GLN A 525 -40.23 -2.72 -27.17
CA GLN A 525 -39.59 -3.53 -26.13
C GLN A 525 -38.06 -3.26 -26.05
N ARG A 526 -37.41 -3.16 -27.21
CA ARG A 526 -35.99 -2.83 -27.29
C ARG A 526 -35.68 -1.45 -26.71
N ARG A 527 -36.55 -0.47 -26.95
CA ARG A 527 -36.41 0.88 -26.36
C ARG A 527 -36.50 0.82 -24.85
N LEU A 528 -37.52 0.15 -24.28
CA LEU A 528 -37.69 0.01 -22.83
C LEU A 528 -36.45 -0.65 -22.18
N ILE A 529 -35.93 -1.72 -22.80
CA ILE A 529 -34.71 -2.40 -22.26
C ILE A 529 -33.50 -1.51 -22.39
N ARG A 530 -33.34 -0.69 -23.43
CA ARG A 530 -32.26 0.28 -23.56
C ARG A 530 -32.34 1.37 -22.49
N GLU A 531 -33.53 1.88 -22.24
CA GLU A 531 -33.78 2.87 -21.18
C GLU A 531 -33.43 2.27 -19.81
N GLU A 532 -33.88 1.06 -19.51
CA GLU A 532 -33.54 0.32 -18.30
C GLU A 532 -32.04 0.07 -18.20
N LEU A 533 -31.39 -0.37 -19.29
CA LEU A 533 -29.94 -0.57 -19.33
C LEU A 533 -29.19 0.71 -19.00
N THR A 534 -29.60 1.84 -19.59
CA THR A 534 -28.96 3.14 -19.31
C THR A 534 -29.10 3.51 -17.83
N HIS A 535 -30.27 3.33 -17.22
CA HIS A 535 -30.46 3.58 -15.78
C HIS A 535 -29.62 2.65 -14.90
N VAL A 536 -29.60 1.36 -15.24
CA VAL A 536 -28.78 0.39 -14.48
C VAL A 536 -27.28 0.69 -14.61
N GLU A 537 -26.80 1.05 -15.81
CA GLU A 537 -25.42 1.45 -16.04
C GLU A 537 -25.04 2.71 -15.24
N GLN A 538 -25.93 3.71 -15.17
CA GLN A 538 -25.73 4.91 -14.35
C GLN A 538 -25.63 4.55 -12.87
N ARG A 539 -26.52 3.71 -12.33
CA ARG A 539 -26.51 3.27 -10.93
C ARG A 539 -25.25 2.45 -10.60
N VAL A 540 -24.83 1.56 -11.49
CA VAL A 540 -23.57 0.81 -11.33
C VAL A 540 -22.36 1.75 -11.36
N ALA A 541 -22.39 2.80 -12.17
CA ALA A 541 -21.36 3.83 -12.18
C ALA A 541 -21.37 4.64 -10.88
N ALA A 542 -22.54 5.06 -10.39
CA ALA A 542 -22.71 5.75 -9.12
C ALA A 542 -22.15 4.94 -7.95
N ASN A 543 -22.42 3.63 -7.91
CA ASN A 543 -21.92 2.74 -6.86
C ASN A 543 -20.38 2.72 -6.76
N ARG A 544 -19.65 2.99 -7.84
CA ARG A 544 -18.17 3.09 -7.79
C ARG A 544 -17.71 4.23 -6.91
N THR A 545 -18.46 5.32 -6.84
CA THR A 545 -18.18 6.47 -5.97
C THR A 545 -18.76 6.25 -4.58
N LEU A 546 -20.02 5.82 -4.47
CA LEU A 546 -20.72 5.58 -3.21
C LEU A 546 -20.01 4.51 -2.34
N MET A 547 -19.45 3.46 -2.96
CA MET A 547 -18.74 2.36 -2.30
C MET A 547 -17.21 2.53 -2.34
N SER A 548 -16.72 3.73 -2.66
CA SER A 548 -15.29 3.97 -2.74
C SER A 548 -14.67 3.99 -1.33
N ARG A 549 -13.67 3.15 -1.10
CA ARG A 549 -12.85 3.14 0.11
C ARG A 549 -11.65 4.09 0.04
N GLU A 550 -11.44 4.73 -1.10
CA GLU A 550 -10.23 5.51 -1.39
C GLU A 550 -10.39 7.00 -1.03
N PHE A 551 -11.50 7.39 -0.44
CA PHE A 551 -11.65 8.73 0.11
C PHE A 551 -10.78 8.90 1.36
N SER A 552 -10.16 10.08 1.49
CA SER A 552 -9.33 10.41 2.64
C SER A 552 -10.11 10.32 3.95
N PHE A 553 -9.45 9.87 5.04
CA PHE A 553 -10.05 9.82 6.37
C PHE A 553 -10.58 11.20 6.82
N CYS A 554 -9.97 12.28 6.35
CA CYS A 554 -10.34 13.64 6.72
C CYS A 554 -11.73 14.08 6.22
N LEU A 555 -12.34 13.32 5.29
CA LEU A 555 -13.70 13.56 4.79
C LEU A 555 -14.78 12.87 5.63
N PHE A 556 -14.41 11.93 6.46
CA PHE A 556 -15.35 11.19 7.31
C PHE A 556 -15.75 12.02 8.53
N SER A 557 -16.90 11.71 9.12
CA SER A 557 -17.31 12.31 10.38
C SER A 557 -16.53 11.72 11.55
N ASP A 558 -16.43 12.47 12.64
CA ASP A 558 -15.84 12.00 13.89
C ASP A 558 -16.49 10.71 14.38
N SER A 559 -17.83 10.65 14.35
CA SER A 559 -18.60 9.48 14.79
C SER A 559 -18.27 8.20 13.99
N THR A 560 -18.00 8.33 12.70
CA THR A 560 -17.60 7.19 11.85
C THR A 560 -16.25 6.63 12.27
N ILE A 561 -15.27 7.49 12.49
CA ILE A 561 -13.92 7.03 12.90
C ILE A 561 -13.94 6.53 14.34
N GLN A 562 -14.67 7.16 15.25
CA GLN A 562 -14.88 6.65 16.61
C GLN A 562 -15.53 5.25 16.62
N SER A 563 -16.52 5.02 15.76
CA SER A 563 -17.11 3.69 15.56
C SER A 563 -16.08 2.67 15.08
N MET A 564 -15.20 3.04 14.13
CA MET A 564 -14.12 2.19 13.66
C MET A 564 -13.11 1.85 14.78
N ILE A 565 -12.75 2.84 15.62
CA ILE A 565 -11.89 2.65 16.78
C ILE A 565 -12.50 1.62 17.74
N ASN A 566 -13.80 1.76 18.04
CA ASN A 566 -14.50 0.87 18.96
C ASN A 566 -14.63 -0.56 18.42
N ARG A 567 -14.91 -0.71 17.12
CA ARG A 567 -14.95 -2.04 16.47
C ARG A 567 -13.59 -2.74 16.54
N LEU A 568 -12.50 -2.06 16.18
CA LEU A 568 -11.15 -2.62 16.28
C LEU A 568 -10.77 -2.97 17.72
N ARG A 569 -11.17 -2.14 18.72
CA ARG A 569 -10.97 -2.44 20.12
C ARG A 569 -11.69 -3.74 20.51
N SER A 570 -12.92 -3.95 20.04
CA SER A 570 -13.65 -5.20 20.27
C SER A 570 -12.97 -6.41 19.65
N ASP A 571 -12.43 -6.28 18.44
CA ASP A 571 -11.72 -7.38 17.75
C ASP A 571 -10.42 -7.78 18.47
N PHE A 572 -9.77 -6.84 19.17
CA PHE A 572 -8.56 -7.07 19.96
C PHE A 572 -8.83 -7.27 21.45
N SER A 573 -10.06 -7.13 21.94
CA SER A 573 -10.40 -7.28 23.37
C SER A 573 -10.39 -8.73 23.89
N LEU A 574 -9.97 -9.69 23.08
CA LEU A 574 -9.51 -11.01 23.57
C LEU A 574 -8.23 -10.92 24.43
N ILE A 575 -7.78 -9.68 24.70
CA ILE A 575 -6.57 -9.34 25.46
C ILE A 575 -6.91 -9.07 26.96
N GLU A 576 -8.19 -9.03 27.35
CA GLU A 576 -8.63 -9.04 28.74
C GLU A 576 -8.80 -10.50 29.22
#